data_acfaffff5750d4ef3bfcc675acd671b5
#
_entry.id   acfaffff5750d4ef3bfcc675acd671b5
#
_cell.length_a   1.000
_cell.length_b   1.000
_cell.length_c   1.000
_cell.angle_alpha   90.00
_cell.angle_beta   90.00
_cell.angle_gamma   90.00
#
_symmetry.space_group_name_H-M   'P 1'
#
loop_
_entity.id
_entity.type
_entity.pdbx_description
1 polymer ?
#
loop_
_entity_poly.entity_id
_entity_poly.type
_entity_poly.pdbx_seq_one_letter_code
_entity_poly.pdbx_strand_id
1 'polypeptide(L)'
;MIQGFSTRQLTDIPIRAFVKSAYGIMHEKHTEVDKYEITKWESLKHHLEYPCVVFGILRGTGEIIRKCKESKHTFYHFDHAYYFKEQKHGVNKLFGDKIYRITKNNLMLTYIDKLNKADRERLGKFKQHIKLKPFKYDGSYVLVLPPSDHVRRWYGLFDWEKNVVETLKKHTKREIRIRTKDSKTPYIEELQKAHAVVTCQSTACVDAIIEGIPSFCDKMSMGVPVSLTDLSEIENPLYPADREQWLD
;
A
#
# COMPACT_ATOMS: atom_id res chain seq x y z
N MET A 1 10.93 -21.67 12.46
CA MET A 1 10.25 -20.87 13.52
C MET A 1 10.20 -19.43 13.06
N ILE A 2 9.21 -18.65 13.48
CA ILE A 2 9.08 -17.20 13.19
C ILE A 2 8.77 -16.44 14.48
N GLN A 3 8.99 -15.14 14.49
CA GLN A 3 8.68 -14.28 15.64
C GLN A 3 7.76 -13.13 15.23
N GLY A 4 6.62 -12.99 15.90
CA GLY A 4 5.63 -11.96 15.64
C GLY A 4 5.73 -10.81 16.62
N PHE A 5 5.52 -9.58 16.14
CA PHE A 5 5.53 -8.37 16.94
C PHE A 5 4.19 -7.64 16.78
N SER A 6 3.48 -7.45 17.86
CA SER A 6 2.20 -6.77 17.84
C SER A 6 2.10 -5.66 18.87
N THR A 7 1.40 -4.60 18.48
CA THR A 7 1.17 -3.40 19.29
C THR A 7 -0.31 -3.15 19.55
N ARG A 8 -1.21 -3.96 19.00
CA ARG A 8 -2.66 -3.79 19.12
C ARG A 8 -3.41 -5.11 19.07
N GLN A 9 -4.41 -5.25 19.88
CA GLN A 9 -5.27 -6.44 19.90
C GLN A 9 -5.95 -6.74 18.56
N LEU A 10 -6.49 -5.74 17.85
CA LEU A 10 -7.20 -5.94 16.58
C LEU A 10 -6.27 -6.28 15.40
N THR A 11 -5.04 -5.79 15.41
CA THR A 11 -4.02 -6.15 14.41
C THR A 11 -3.29 -7.43 14.75
N ASP A 12 -3.49 -7.96 15.96
CA ASP A 12 -2.86 -9.17 16.44
C ASP A 12 -3.44 -10.44 15.83
N ILE A 13 -4.74 -10.43 15.53
CA ILE A 13 -5.43 -11.65 15.07
C ILE A 13 -4.72 -12.32 13.89
N PRO A 14 -4.46 -11.65 12.75
CA PRO A 14 -3.79 -12.29 11.63
C PRO A 14 -2.33 -12.65 11.93
N ILE A 15 -1.61 -11.83 12.72
CA ILE A 15 -0.24 -12.10 13.11
C ILE A 15 -0.18 -13.32 14.03
N ARG A 16 -1.03 -13.39 15.05
CA ARG A 16 -1.11 -14.53 15.98
C ARG A 16 -1.43 -15.82 15.23
N ALA A 17 -2.41 -15.80 14.32
CA ALA A 17 -2.76 -16.96 13.52
C ALA A 17 -1.58 -17.44 12.66
N PHE A 18 -0.89 -16.51 11.99
CA PHE A 18 0.27 -16.82 11.16
C PHE A 18 1.44 -17.36 11.98
N VAL A 19 1.78 -16.69 13.10
CA VAL A 19 2.86 -17.14 14.00
C VAL A 19 2.55 -18.48 14.62
N LYS A 20 1.30 -18.71 15.07
CA LYS A 20 0.86 -19.99 15.61
C LYS A 20 0.97 -21.12 14.59
N SER A 21 0.57 -20.88 13.34
CA SER A 21 0.67 -21.87 12.27
C SER A 21 2.11 -22.30 11.96
N ALA A 22 3.07 -21.43 12.24
CA ALA A 22 4.50 -21.67 12.04
C ALA A 22 5.24 -22.07 13.35
N TYR A 23 4.51 -22.41 14.41
CA TYR A 23 5.08 -22.71 15.73
C TYR A 23 6.04 -21.63 16.24
N GLY A 24 5.68 -20.36 16.01
CA GLY A 24 6.52 -19.21 16.31
C GLY A 24 6.28 -18.60 17.70
N ILE A 25 7.04 -17.56 18.00
CA ILE A 25 7.02 -16.83 19.27
C ILE A 25 6.33 -15.47 19.04
N MET A 26 5.46 -15.05 19.97
CA MET A 26 4.84 -13.72 19.96
C MET A 26 5.50 -12.80 20.99
N HIS A 27 5.92 -11.62 20.54
CA HIS A 27 6.33 -10.51 21.38
C HIS A 27 5.20 -9.47 21.41
N GLU A 28 4.74 -9.11 22.59
CA GLU A 28 3.64 -8.18 22.74
C GLU A 28 4.08 -6.94 23.51
N LYS A 29 3.53 -5.81 23.12
CA LYS A 29 3.63 -4.59 23.89
C LYS A 29 2.26 -4.24 24.46
N HIS A 30 2.17 -4.21 25.78
CA HIS A 30 0.91 -4.01 26.51
C HIS A 30 0.58 -2.54 26.79
N THR A 31 1.47 -1.60 26.48
CA THR A 31 1.23 -0.17 26.73
C THR A 31 0.67 0.51 25.47
N GLU A 32 -0.27 1.44 25.65
CA GLU A 32 -0.66 2.38 24.60
C GLU A 32 0.56 3.19 24.21
N VAL A 33 0.91 3.06 22.93
CA VAL A 33 2.05 3.74 22.35
C VAL A 33 1.52 4.81 21.41
N ASP A 34 2.07 6.01 21.48
CA ASP A 34 1.77 7.06 20.51
C ASP A 34 1.95 6.52 19.11
N LYS A 35 1.09 6.97 18.18
CA LYS A 35 1.07 6.53 16.78
C LYS A 35 2.43 6.68 16.09
N TYR A 36 3.21 7.66 16.50
CA TYR A 36 4.50 8.01 15.89
C TYR A 36 5.70 7.70 16.79
N GLU A 37 5.48 7.20 18.00
CA GLU A 37 6.57 6.89 18.90
C GLU A 37 7.45 5.78 18.36
N ILE A 38 8.76 6.03 18.33
CA ILE A 38 9.78 5.02 18.04
C ILE A 38 9.95 4.19 19.31
N THR A 39 9.32 3.04 19.32
CA THR A 39 9.39 2.16 20.48
C THR A 39 10.58 1.24 20.36
N LYS A 40 11.45 1.29 21.36
CA LYS A 40 12.50 0.28 21.54
C LYS A 40 11.85 -1.00 22.04
N TRP A 41 11.78 -2.02 21.20
CA TRP A 41 11.43 -3.37 21.60
C TRP A 41 12.59 -3.97 22.38
N GLU A 42 12.35 -4.46 23.59
CA GLU A 42 13.44 -5.05 24.39
C GLU A 42 14.07 -6.26 23.69
N SER A 43 13.25 -7.04 22.96
CA SER A 43 13.70 -8.15 22.13
C SER A 43 14.65 -7.74 20.99
N LEU A 44 14.69 -6.47 20.60
CA LEU A 44 15.66 -5.97 19.61
C LEU A 44 17.04 -5.67 20.23
N LYS A 45 17.18 -5.71 21.54
CA LYS A 45 18.51 -5.70 22.19
C LYS A 45 19.27 -7.00 21.95
N HIS A 46 18.54 -8.10 21.73
CA HIS A 46 19.09 -9.39 21.37
C HIS A 46 18.98 -9.61 19.86
N HIS A 47 19.79 -10.50 19.31
CA HIS A 47 19.80 -10.81 17.88
C HIS A 47 18.40 -11.29 17.43
N LEU A 48 17.98 -10.84 16.24
CA LEU A 48 16.78 -11.37 15.60
C LEU A 48 17.11 -12.81 15.14
N GLU A 49 16.68 -13.80 15.91
CA GLU A 49 16.99 -15.22 15.64
C GLU A 49 16.12 -15.80 14.52
N TYR A 50 14.88 -15.35 14.43
CA TYR A 50 13.88 -15.88 13.50
C TYR A 50 13.28 -14.80 12.62
N PRO A 51 12.77 -15.15 11.41
CA PRO A 51 12.04 -14.23 10.58
C PRO A 51 10.96 -13.47 11.35
N CYS A 52 10.91 -12.15 11.19
CA CYS A 52 10.00 -11.27 11.91
C CYS A 52 8.65 -11.16 11.21
N VAL A 53 7.57 -11.03 11.96
CA VAL A 53 6.22 -10.78 11.45
C VAL A 53 5.66 -9.54 12.11
N VAL A 54 5.25 -8.55 11.31
CA VAL A 54 4.73 -7.26 11.78
C VAL A 54 3.50 -6.83 11.01
N PHE A 55 2.66 -5.97 11.62
CA PHE A 55 1.54 -5.32 10.95
C PHE A 55 1.79 -3.81 10.81
N GLY A 56 1.78 -3.31 9.58
CA GLY A 56 2.01 -1.89 9.29
C GLY A 56 3.39 -1.40 9.73
N ILE A 57 3.54 -0.07 9.76
CA ILE A 57 4.80 0.62 10.11
C ILE A 57 4.66 1.54 11.33
N LEU A 58 3.48 1.55 11.96
CA LEU A 58 3.18 2.43 13.09
C LEU A 58 3.46 1.75 14.44
N ARG A 59 3.57 2.56 15.50
CA ARG A 59 3.72 2.08 16.90
C ARG A 59 4.94 1.20 17.12
N GLY A 60 6.04 1.53 16.46
CA GLY A 60 7.31 0.85 16.63
C GLY A 60 7.54 -0.35 15.72
N THR A 61 6.52 -0.88 15.01
CA THR A 61 6.74 -1.99 14.06
C THR A 61 7.64 -1.59 12.89
N GLY A 62 7.62 -0.32 12.49
CA GLY A 62 8.55 0.21 11.50
C GLY A 62 10.01 0.06 11.92
N GLU A 63 10.34 0.24 13.19
CA GLU A 63 11.70 0.05 13.70
C GLU A 63 12.19 -1.39 13.52
N ILE A 64 11.32 -2.37 13.76
CA ILE A 64 11.62 -3.79 13.50
C ILE A 64 11.94 -4.01 12.03
N ILE A 65 11.12 -3.44 11.12
CA ILE A 65 11.34 -3.54 9.68
C ILE A 65 12.68 -2.92 9.28
N ARG A 66 13.00 -1.73 9.82
CA ARG A 66 14.27 -1.04 9.54
C ARG A 66 15.44 -1.92 9.98
N LYS A 67 15.41 -2.44 11.19
CA LYS A 67 16.45 -3.35 11.70
C LYS A 67 16.58 -4.62 10.86
N CYS A 68 15.47 -5.22 10.45
CA CYS A 68 15.49 -6.37 9.54
C CYS A 68 16.17 -6.05 8.21
N LYS A 69 15.87 -4.87 7.63
CA LYS A 69 16.49 -4.42 6.37
C LYS A 69 17.99 -4.20 6.52
N GLU A 70 18.41 -3.50 7.58
CA GLU A 70 19.81 -3.22 7.89
C GLU A 70 20.64 -4.49 8.10
N SER A 71 20.08 -5.46 8.80
CA SER A 71 20.72 -6.76 9.08
C SER A 71 20.47 -7.82 8.00
N LYS A 72 19.80 -7.50 6.90
CA LYS A 72 19.36 -8.44 5.85
C LYS A 72 18.54 -9.62 6.40
N HIS A 73 17.82 -9.38 7.49
CA HIS A 73 17.01 -10.38 8.16
C HIS A 73 15.62 -10.49 7.51
N THR A 74 15.12 -11.72 7.40
CA THR A 74 13.79 -11.95 6.79
C THR A 74 12.69 -11.39 7.65
N PHE A 75 11.73 -10.67 7.01
CA PHE A 75 10.49 -10.25 7.65
C PHE A 75 9.27 -10.46 6.76
N TYR A 76 8.13 -10.64 7.40
CA TYR A 76 6.81 -10.66 6.79
C TYR A 76 6.03 -9.44 7.27
N HIS A 77 5.58 -8.63 6.31
CA HIS A 77 4.82 -7.43 6.59
C HIS A 77 3.35 -7.65 6.22
N PHE A 78 2.49 -7.52 7.21
CA PHE A 78 1.05 -7.55 7.06
C PHE A 78 0.52 -6.13 6.95
N ASP A 79 -0.46 -5.92 6.08
CA ASP A 79 -1.21 -4.66 5.98
C ASP A 79 -2.59 -4.92 5.37
N HIS A 80 -3.42 -3.88 5.29
CA HIS A 80 -4.71 -3.95 4.60
C HIS A 80 -4.53 -4.31 3.14
N ALA A 81 -5.50 -5.04 2.58
CA ALA A 81 -5.51 -5.39 1.16
C ALA A 81 -5.49 -4.15 0.25
N TYR A 82 -5.06 -4.32 -0.98
CA TYR A 82 -5.02 -3.24 -1.96
C TYR A 82 -6.41 -2.85 -2.46
N TYR A 83 -7.35 -3.77 -2.53
CA TYR A 83 -8.73 -3.60 -2.95
C TYR A 83 -9.70 -4.18 -1.91
N PHE A 84 -11.01 -4.03 -2.09
CA PHE A 84 -12.05 -4.37 -1.11
C PHE A 84 -11.94 -3.58 0.20
N LYS A 85 -11.66 -2.28 0.07
CA LYS A 85 -11.37 -1.38 1.21
C LYS A 85 -12.60 -0.99 2.02
N GLU A 86 -13.82 -1.28 1.57
CA GLU A 86 -15.05 -0.99 2.31
C GLU A 86 -15.18 -1.86 3.56
N GLN A 87 -14.24 -1.65 4.45
CA GLN A 87 -14.18 -2.30 5.75
C GLN A 87 -14.65 -1.33 6.83
N LYS A 88 -15.96 -1.07 6.90
CA LYS A 88 -16.50 -0.46 8.11
C LYS A 88 -16.29 -1.48 9.25
N HIS A 89 -15.57 -1.04 10.29
CA HIS A 89 -15.22 -1.86 11.46
C HIS A 89 -14.36 -3.11 11.17
N GLY A 90 -13.61 -3.11 10.06
CA GLY A 90 -12.62 -4.12 9.78
C GLY A 90 -13.16 -5.46 9.26
N VAL A 91 -14.43 -5.53 8.88
CA VAL A 91 -15.03 -6.69 8.23
C VAL A 91 -15.37 -6.31 6.80
N ASN A 92 -14.92 -7.11 5.83
CA ASN A 92 -15.30 -6.93 4.45
C ASN A 92 -16.75 -7.40 4.28
N LYS A 93 -17.62 -6.50 3.82
CA LYS A 93 -19.05 -6.81 3.65
C LYS A 93 -19.32 -7.92 2.65
N LEU A 94 -18.42 -8.09 1.67
CA LEU A 94 -18.57 -9.05 0.60
C LEU A 94 -18.20 -10.48 1.03
N PHE A 95 -17.19 -10.60 1.90
CA PHE A 95 -16.63 -11.89 2.31
C PHE A 95 -16.89 -12.23 3.79
N GLY A 96 -17.48 -11.31 4.56
CA GLY A 96 -17.71 -11.48 6.00
C GLY A 96 -16.45 -11.43 6.85
N ASP A 97 -15.26 -11.43 6.23
CA ASP A 97 -13.96 -11.49 6.88
C ASP A 97 -13.06 -10.33 6.50
N LYS A 98 -11.98 -10.16 7.27
CA LYS A 98 -10.92 -9.20 6.96
C LYS A 98 -9.97 -9.78 5.94
N ILE A 99 -9.63 -8.99 4.91
CA ILE A 99 -8.65 -9.34 3.90
C ILE A 99 -7.37 -8.56 4.16
N TYR A 100 -6.24 -9.27 4.20
CA TYR A 100 -4.93 -8.71 4.43
C TYR A 100 -4.01 -9.08 3.27
N ARG A 101 -3.03 -8.21 3.00
CA ARG A 101 -1.87 -8.55 2.19
C ARG A 101 -0.72 -8.97 3.09
N ILE A 102 0.13 -9.84 2.58
CA ILE A 102 1.35 -10.29 3.23
C ILE A 102 2.47 -10.16 2.21
N THR A 103 3.54 -9.46 2.58
CA THR A 103 4.72 -9.35 1.74
C THR A 103 5.96 -9.82 2.49
N LYS A 104 6.90 -10.47 1.79
CA LYS A 104 8.17 -10.92 2.34
C LYS A 104 9.28 -9.95 1.97
N ASN A 105 10.03 -9.48 2.95
CA ASN A 105 11.18 -8.58 2.82
C ASN A 105 10.86 -7.22 2.13
N ASN A 106 9.59 -6.91 1.96
CA ASN A 106 9.14 -5.68 1.33
C ASN A 106 7.88 -5.15 2.03
N LEU A 107 7.58 -3.85 1.85
CA LEU A 107 6.31 -3.28 2.31
C LEU A 107 5.20 -3.42 1.27
N MET A 108 5.60 -3.42 -0.01
CA MET A 108 4.71 -3.57 -1.16
C MET A 108 5.43 -4.37 -2.24
N LEU A 109 4.69 -5.10 -3.04
CA LEU A 109 5.21 -5.70 -4.27
C LEU A 109 5.27 -4.62 -5.34
N THR A 110 6.44 -4.46 -5.96
CA THR A 110 6.70 -3.47 -7.03
C THR A 110 6.95 -4.16 -8.37
N TYR A 111 6.60 -5.41 -8.48
CA TYR A 111 6.74 -6.26 -9.66
C TYR A 111 5.55 -7.23 -9.74
N ILE A 112 5.33 -7.77 -10.94
CA ILE A 112 4.36 -8.85 -11.16
C ILE A 112 5.05 -10.17 -10.87
N ASP A 113 4.53 -10.94 -9.92
CA ASP A 113 5.06 -12.25 -9.56
C ASP A 113 4.44 -13.36 -10.44
N LYS A 114 5.14 -14.49 -10.53
CA LYS A 114 4.60 -15.67 -11.20
C LYS A 114 3.67 -16.41 -10.24
N LEU A 115 2.40 -16.44 -10.60
CA LEU A 115 1.39 -17.13 -9.82
C LEU A 115 1.46 -18.65 -10.02
N ASN A 116 1.42 -19.39 -8.92
CA ASN A 116 1.24 -20.84 -8.94
C ASN A 116 -0.27 -21.21 -9.00
N LYS A 117 -0.58 -22.50 -9.08
CA LYS A 117 -1.97 -23.01 -9.17
C LYS A 117 -2.82 -22.58 -7.96
N ALA A 118 -2.28 -22.69 -6.74
CA ALA A 118 -3.01 -22.34 -5.52
C ALA A 118 -3.29 -20.83 -5.43
N ASP A 119 -2.37 -20.00 -5.92
CA ASP A 119 -2.57 -18.55 -6.00
C ASP A 119 -3.72 -18.22 -6.95
N ARG A 120 -3.76 -18.83 -8.13
CA ARG A 120 -4.83 -18.63 -9.13
C ARG A 120 -6.20 -19.07 -8.59
N GLU A 121 -6.28 -20.21 -7.91
CA GLU A 121 -7.51 -20.71 -7.29
C GLU A 121 -8.02 -19.74 -6.20
N ARG A 122 -7.10 -19.21 -5.38
CA ARG A 122 -7.42 -18.21 -4.37
C ARG A 122 -7.91 -16.91 -4.98
N LEU A 123 -7.20 -16.41 -5.99
CA LEU A 123 -7.56 -15.18 -6.71
C LEU A 123 -8.88 -15.29 -7.43
N GLY A 124 -9.20 -16.44 -8.01
CA GLY A 124 -10.48 -16.70 -8.68
C GLY A 124 -11.70 -16.36 -7.81
N LYS A 125 -11.58 -16.49 -6.47
CA LYS A 125 -12.62 -16.11 -5.51
C LYS A 125 -12.81 -14.59 -5.41
N PHE A 126 -11.80 -13.80 -5.72
CA PHE A 126 -11.82 -12.33 -5.61
C PHE A 126 -12.02 -11.66 -6.97
N LYS A 127 -11.43 -12.20 -8.03
CA LYS A 127 -11.42 -11.60 -9.37
C LYS A 127 -12.83 -11.35 -9.92
N GLN A 128 -13.80 -12.22 -9.65
CA GLN A 128 -15.20 -12.03 -10.06
C GLN A 128 -15.86 -10.76 -9.50
N HIS A 129 -15.27 -10.17 -8.44
CA HIS A 129 -15.77 -8.96 -7.80
C HIS A 129 -15.01 -7.69 -8.23
N ILE A 130 -13.95 -7.82 -9.04
CA ILE A 130 -13.17 -6.71 -9.56
C ILE A 130 -13.44 -6.57 -11.05
N LYS A 131 -14.07 -5.47 -11.44
CA LYS A 131 -14.36 -5.17 -12.85
C LYS A 131 -13.45 -4.05 -13.32
N LEU A 132 -12.50 -4.37 -14.18
CA LEU A 132 -11.69 -3.36 -14.88
C LEU A 132 -12.59 -2.57 -15.82
N LYS A 133 -12.62 -1.25 -15.65
CA LYS A 133 -13.33 -0.36 -16.56
C LYS A 133 -12.48 -0.05 -17.79
N PRO A 134 -13.09 0.27 -18.94
CA PRO A 134 -12.36 0.77 -20.10
C PRO A 134 -11.49 1.96 -19.75
N PHE A 135 -10.38 2.13 -20.46
CA PHE A 135 -9.55 3.31 -20.28
C PHE A 135 -10.29 4.58 -20.67
N LYS A 136 -10.03 5.65 -19.93
CA LYS A 136 -10.55 7.00 -20.19
C LYS A 136 -9.43 7.89 -20.71
N TYR A 137 -9.75 8.67 -21.75
CA TYR A 137 -8.80 9.55 -22.44
C TYR A 137 -9.19 11.02 -22.35
N ASP A 138 -10.35 11.33 -21.80
CA ASP A 138 -11.01 12.66 -21.79
C ASP A 138 -10.95 13.38 -20.44
N GLY A 139 -10.08 12.95 -19.56
CA GLY A 139 -9.93 13.59 -18.25
C GLY A 139 -9.43 15.03 -18.32
N SER A 140 -9.92 15.88 -17.42
CA SER A 140 -9.69 17.33 -17.49
C SER A 140 -8.57 17.86 -16.60
N TYR A 141 -8.17 17.15 -15.55
CA TYR A 141 -7.18 17.60 -14.56
C TYR A 141 -6.30 16.46 -14.07
N VAL A 142 -5.17 16.81 -13.49
CA VAL A 142 -4.30 15.88 -12.78
C VAL A 142 -4.70 15.83 -11.31
N LEU A 143 -5.01 14.65 -10.79
CA LEU A 143 -5.38 14.44 -9.40
C LEU A 143 -4.17 13.99 -8.57
N VAL A 144 -3.66 14.85 -7.71
CA VAL A 144 -2.52 14.58 -6.83
C VAL A 144 -3.01 14.11 -5.47
N LEU A 145 -2.54 12.97 -5.02
CA LEU A 145 -2.88 12.32 -3.75
C LEU A 145 -1.64 12.23 -2.86
N PRO A 146 -1.39 13.24 -2.01
CA PRO A 146 -0.22 13.26 -1.15
C PRO A 146 -0.15 12.08 -0.20
N PRO A 147 1.06 11.62 0.16
CA PRO A 147 1.23 10.59 1.17
C PRO A 147 0.72 11.07 2.54
N SER A 148 0.19 10.15 3.32
CA SER A 148 -0.23 10.44 4.69
C SER A 148 0.98 10.75 5.59
N ASP A 149 0.75 11.44 6.72
CA ASP A 149 1.83 11.89 7.61
C ASP A 149 2.76 10.78 8.06
N HIS A 150 2.23 9.59 8.36
CA HIS A 150 3.08 8.47 8.75
C HIS A 150 3.97 7.97 7.60
N VAL A 151 3.50 8.04 6.34
CA VAL A 151 4.30 7.71 5.16
C VAL A 151 5.37 8.78 4.92
N ARG A 152 4.99 10.06 5.05
CA ARG A 152 5.95 11.19 4.95
C ARG A 152 7.09 11.03 5.96
N ARG A 153 6.77 10.74 7.22
CA ARG A 153 7.75 10.52 8.30
C ARG A 153 8.62 9.28 8.07
N TRP A 154 8.00 8.19 7.64
CA TRP A 154 8.71 6.92 7.41
C TRP A 154 9.76 7.02 6.31
N TYR A 155 9.42 7.71 5.21
CA TYR A 155 10.29 7.83 4.03
C TYR A 155 11.01 9.17 3.92
N GLY A 156 10.82 10.11 4.85
CA GLY A 156 11.40 11.46 4.77
C GLY A 156 10.80 12.35 3.66
N LEU A 157 9.55 12.12 3.28
CA LEU A 157 8.88 12.74 2.12
C LEU A 157 8.13 14.03 2.50
N PHE A 158 8.76 14.93 3.24
CA PHE A 158 8.09 16.13 3.75
C PHE A 158 7.72 17.12 2.63
N ASP A 159 8.55 17.25 1.61
CA ASP A 159 8.34 18.16 0.47
C ASP A 159 7.73 17.47 -0.75
N TRP A 160 7.25 16.22 -0.63
CA TRP A 160 6.78 15.41 -1.76
C TRP A 160 5.70 16.13 -2.58
N GLU A 161 4.68 16.68 -1.93
CA GLU A 161 3.56 17.39 -2.57
C GLU A 161 4.05 18.59 -3.35
N LYS A 162 4.88 19.45 -2.72
CA LYS A 162 5.47 20.63 -3.33
C LYS A 162 6.28 20.25 -4.57
N ASN A 163 7.17 19.29 -4.45
CA ASN A 163 8.05 18.86 -5.54
C ASN A 163 7.24 18.29 -6.73
N VAL A 164 6.19 17.49 -6.45
CA VAL A 164 5.30 16.94 -7.46
C VAL A 164 4.57 18.07 -8.20
N VAL A 165 3.97 19.02 -7.47
CA VAL A 165 3.23 20.14 -8.07
C VAL A 165 4.15 21.03 -8.90
N GLU A 166 5.35 21.34 -8.42
CA GLU A 166 6.34 22.12 -9.16
C GLU A 166 6.81 21.42 -10.44
N THR A 167 6.97 20.10 -10.38
CA THR A 167 7.31 19.30 -11.56
C THR A 167 6.16 19.28 -12.56
N LEU A 168 4.95 18.98 -12.12
CA LEU A 168 3.77 18.95 -13.00
C LEU A 168 3.54 20.27 -13.70
N LYS A 169 3.68 21.40 -13.03
CA LYS A 169 3.54 22.75 -13.65
C LYS A 169 4.48 23.01 -14.83
N LYS A 170 5.59 22.28 -14.93
CA LYS A 170 6.53 22.38 -16.06
C LYS A 170 6.09 21.55 -17.27
N HIS A 171 5.27 20.52 -17.06
CA HIS A 171 4.95 19.52 -18.06
C HIS A 171 3.47 19.47 -18.46
N THR A 172 2.57 20.18 -17.75
CA THR A 172 1.16 20.25 -18.12
C THR A 172 0.57 21.65 -17.87
N LYS A 173 -0.42 22.00 -18.69
CA LYS A 173 -1.30 23.17 -18.48
C LYS A 173 -2.63 22.80 -17.84
N ARG A 174 -2.85 21.51 -17.57
CA ARG A 174 -4.07 21.03 -16.91
C ARG A 174 -4.13 21.57 -15.49
N GLU A 175 -5.34 21.75 -14.99
CA GLU A 175 -5.55 22.01 -13.57
C GLU A 175 -4.91 20.88 -12.72
N ILE A 176 -4.20 21.25 -11.65
CA ILE A 176 -3.64 20.30 -10.69
C ILE A 176 -4.52 20.39 -9.44
N ARG A 177 -5.22 19.31 -9.14
CA ARG A 177 -6.06 19.19 -7.94
C ARG A 177 -5.37 18.34 -6.90
N ILE A 178 -5.26 18.88 -5.70
CA ILE A 178 -4.72 18.16 -4.55
C ILE A 178 -5.88 17.62 -3.74
N ARG A 179 -5.88 16.30 -3.50
CA ARG A 179 -6.89 15.67 -2.67
C ARG A 179 -6.26 15.05 -1.44
N THR A 180 -6.73 15.46 -0.28
CA THR A 180 -6.38 14.87 1.01
C THR A 180 -7.49 13.93 1.51
N LYS A 181 -7.25 13.26 2.64
CA LYS A 181 -8.25 12.40 3.29
C LYS A 181 -9.46 13.19 3.82
N ASP A 182 -9.30 14.49 4.05
CA ASP A 182 -10.34 15.39 4.57
C ASP A 182 -11.21 16.01 3.47
N SER A 183 -10.93 15.70 2.20
CA SER A 183 -11.71 16.18 1.06
C SER A 183 -13.15 15.67 1.14
N LYS A 184 -14.13 16.57 0.98
CA LYS A 184 -15.56 16.26 1.15
C LYS A 184 -16.18 15.53 -0.04
N THR A 185 -15.69 15.82 -1.25
CA THR A 185 -16.18 15.15 -2.48
C THR A 185 -15.81 13.66 -2.43
N PRO A 186 -16.70 12.74 -2.81
CA PRO A 186 -16.38 11.34 -2.93
C PRO A 186 -15.20 11.09 -3.88
N TYR A 187 -14.23 10.25 -3.47
CA TYR A 187 -13.01 10.01 -4.24
C TYR A 187 -13.30 9.54 -5.67
N ILE A 188 -14.25 8.63 -5.83
CA ILE A 188 -14.60 8.06 -7.14
C ILE A 188 -15.12 9.14 -8.11
N GLU A 189 -15.86 10.13 -7.64
CA GLU A 189 -16.35 11.22 -8.48
C GLU A 189 -15.23 12.09 -9.03
N GLU A 190 -14.25 12.43 -8.18
CA GLU A 190 -13.06 13.17 -8.62
C GLU A 190 -12.20 12.31 -9.54
N LEU A 191 -12.00 11.03 -9.20
CA LEU A 191 -11.22 10.10 -9.99
C LEU A 191 -11.75 9.98 -11.42
N GLN A 192 -13.06 9.86 -11.59
CA GLN A 192 -13.70 9.68 -12.91
C GLN A 192 -13.49 10.82 -13.89
N LYS A 193 -13.13 12.02 -13.42
CA LYS A 193 -12.87 13.21 -14.24
C LYS A 193 -11.38 13.50 -14.37
N ALA A 194 -10.53 12.72 -13.72
CA ALA A 194 -9.09 12.92 -13.77
C ALA A 194 -8.50 12.43 -15.11
N HIS A 195 -7.55 13.19 -15.64
CA HIS A 195 -6.69 12.78 -16.75
C HIS A 195 -5.69 11.71 -16.30
N ALA A 196 -5.11 11.92 -15.13
CA ALA A 196 -4.21 10.99 -14.48
C ALA A 196 -4.23 11.20 -12.96
N VAL A 197 -3.84 10.15 -12.23
CA VAL A 197 -3.63 10.19 -10.77
C VAL A 197 -2.14 10.17 -10.48
N VAL A 198 -1.69 11.05 -9.59
CA VAL A 198 -0.30 11.07 -9.10
C VAL A 198 -0.30 10.78 -7.61
N THR A 199 0.42 9.75 -7.21
CA THR A 199 0.51 9.36 -5.79
C THR A 199 1.87 8.75 -5.46
N CYS A 200 2.30 8.84 -4.21
CA CYS A 200 3.54 8.20 -3.75
C CYS A 200 3.42 6.66 -3.79
N GLN A 201 2.67 6.11 -2.86
CA GLN A 201 2.48 4.65 -2.73
C GLN A 201 1.07 4.29 -2.25
N SER A 202 0.11 5.17 -2.46
CA SER A 202 -1.26 4.96 -2.00
C SER A 202 -1.94 3.86 -2.79
N THR A 203 -2.77 3.07 -2.12
CA THR A 203 -3.67 2.13 -2.80
C THR A 203 -4.67 2.82 -3.74
N ALA A 204 -4.73 4.14 -3.73
CA ALA A 204 -5.52 4.91 -4.68
C ALA A 204 -5.04 4.72 -6.15
N CYS A 205 -3.76 4.35 -6.38
CA CYS A 205 -3.32 3.96 -7.72
C CYS A 205 -4.03 2.68 -8.20
N VAL A 206 -4.31 1.74 -7.29
CA VAL A 206 -5.06 0.52 -7.62
C VAL A 206 -6.48 0.86 -8.07
N ASP A 207 -7.14 1.74 -7.31
CA ASP A 207 -8.49 2.22 -7.66
C ASP A 207 -8.48 2.93 -9.02
N ALA A 208 -7.47 3.78 -9.28
CA ALA A 208 -7.33 4.48 -10.56
C ALA A 208 -7.21 3.50 -11.73
N ILE A 209 -6.33 2.50 -11.62
CA ILE A 209 -6.13 1.49 -12.67
C ILE A 209 -7.39 0.67 -12.90
N ILE A 210 -8.12 0.29 -11.85
CA ILE A 210 -9.41 -0.42 -11.96
C ILE A 210 -10.45 0.45 -12.67
N GLU A 211 -10.51 1.74 -12.35
CA GLU A 211 -11.43 2.70 -12.96
C GLU A 211 -11.04 3.13 -14.39
N GLY A 212 -9.91 2.65 -14.90
CA GLY A 212 -9.42 2.97 -16.24
C GLY A 212 -8.72 4.32 -16.35
N ILE A 213 -8.26 4.88 -15.22
CA ILE A 213 -7.52 6.13 -15.17
C ILE A 213 -6.02 5.84 -15.06
N PRO A 214 -5.17 6.45 -15.90
CA PRO A 214 -3.72 6.32 -15.80
C PRO A 214 -3.20 6.77 -14.45
N SER A 215 -2.14 6.12 -13.98
CA SER A 215 -1.53 6.41 -12.69
C SER A 215 -0.03 6.69 -12.82
N PHE A 216 0.44 7.62 -12.02
CA PHE A 216 1.85 7.91 -11.78
C PHE A 216 2.14 7.65 -10.30
N CYS A 217 3.22 6.95 -10.02
CA CYS A 217 3.56 6.60 -8.65
C CYS A 217 5.08 6.55 -8.44
N ASP A 218 5.50 6.62 -7.17
CA ASP A 218 6.91 6.45 -6.84
C ASP A 218 7.35 4.98 -7.00
N LYS A 219 8.65 4.77 -7.19
CA LYS A 219 9.28 3.44 -7.41
C LYS A 219 9.00 2.43 -6.30
N MET A 220 8.53 2.87 -5.14
CA MET A 220 8.16 2.01 -4.02
C MET A 220 6.70 1.56 -4.01
N SER A 221 5.91 1.97 -5.00
CA SER A 221 4.47 1.68 -5.08
C SER A 221 4.19 0.32 -5.72
N MET A 222 3.10 -0.32 -5.28
CA MET A 222 2.54 -1.50 -5.95
C MET A 222 2.07 -1.20 -7.39
N GLY A 223 1.85 0.06 -7.73
CA GLY A 223 1.43 0.48 -9.07
C GLY A 223 2.54 0.50 -10.12
N VAL A 224 3.80 0.39 -9.74
CA VAL A 224 4.97 0.47 -10.64
C VAL A 224 4.83 -0.37 -11.92
N PRO A 225 4.35 -1.63 -11.88
CA PRO A 225 4.24 -2.44 -13.09
C PRO A 225 3.25 -1.91 -14.14
N VAL A 226 2.30 -1.06 -13.72
CA VAL A 226 1.18 -0.58 -14.56
C VAL A 226 1.04 0.95 -14.54
N SER A 227 2.09 1.66 -14.11
CA SER A 227 2.11 3.11 -13.97
C SER A 227 3.44 3.68 -14.42
N LEU A 228 3.50 4.96 -14.71
CA LEU A 228 4.75 5.67 -14.90
C LEU A 228 5.28 6.24 -13.59
N THR A 229 6.59 6.44 -13.53
CA THR A 229 7.27 7.12 -12.40
C THR A 229 7.82 8.49 -12.80
N ASP A 230 7.91 8.77 -14.10
CA ASP A 230 8.39 10.02 -14.65
C ASP A 230 7.22 10.97 -14.91
N LEU A 231 7.12 12.05 -14.16
CA LEU A 231 6.07 13.05 -14.28
C LEU A 231 6.20 13.91 -15.54
N SER A 232 7.32 13.88 -16.27
CA SER A 232 7.45 14.58 -17.54
C SER A 232 6.50 14.03 -18.60
N GLU A 233 6.10 12.77 -18.47
CA GLU A 233 5.17 12.06 -19.34
C GLU A 233 3.68 12.27 -18.98
N ILE A 234 3.36 13.27 -18.15
CA ILE A 234 1.99 13.44 -17.63
C ILE A 234 0.94 13.63 -18.73
N GLU A 235 1.29 14.20 -19.88
CA GLU A 235 0.39 14.35 -21.02
C GLU A 235 0.34 13.10 -21.92
N ASN A 236 1.31 12.17 -21.77
CA ASN A 236 1.41 10.90 -22.48
C ASN A 236 1.39 9.70 -21.50
N PRO A 237 0.33 9.55 -20.68
CA PRO A 237 0.30 8.55 -19.63
C PRO A 237 0.25 7.12 -20.21
N LEU A 238 0.75 6.17 -19.41
CA LEU A 238 0.69 4.76 -19.75
C LEU A 238 -0.74 4.21 -19.61
N TYR A 239 -1.21 3.50 -20.63
CA TYR A 239 -2.43 2.70 -20.62
C TYR A 239 -2.04 1.21 -20.73
N PRO A 240 -1.75 0.54 -19.59
CA PRO A 240 -1.16 -0.79 -19.60
C PRO A 240 -2.15 -1.85 -20.09
N ALA A 241 -1.74 -2.61 -21.11
CA ALA A 241 -2.55 -3.70 -21.66
C ALA A 241 -2.63 -4.90 -20.69
N ASP A 242 -1.63 -5.07 -19.85
CA ASP A 242 -1.45 -6.21 -18.92
C ASP A 242 -1.98 -5.96 -17.50
N ARG A 243 -2.80 -4.93 -17.30
CA ARG A 243 -3.35 -4.60 -15.98
C ARG A 243 -4.20 -5.72 -15.36
N GLU A 244 -4.74 -6.64 -16.17
CA GLU A 244 -5.40 -7.84 -15.64
C GLU A 244 -4.40 -8.77 -14.95
N GLN A 245 -3.26 -9.01 -15.60
CA GLN A 245 -2.19 -9.85 -15.04
C GLN A 245 -1.62 -9.23 -13.75
N TRP A 246 -1.55 -7.90 -13.70
CA TRP A 246 -1.12 -7.19 -12.49
C TRP A 246 -2.12 -7.34 -11.34
N LEU A 247 -3.42 -7.41 -11.63
CA LEU A 247 -4.45 -7.64 -10.60
C LEU A 247 -4.44 -9.07 -10.07
N ASP A 248 -4.02 -10.03 -10.89
CA ASP A 248 -3.85 -11.42 -10.51
C ASP A 248 -2.65 -11.61 -9.57
#